data_397d92aac8e35da6b34f2fdf5a66b4d9
#
_entry.id   397d92aac8e35da6b34f2fdf5a66b4d9
#
_cell.length_a   1.000
_cell.length_b   1.000
_cell.length_c   1.000
_cell.angle_alpha   90.00
_cell.angle_beta   90.00
_cell.angle_gamma   90.00
#
_symmetry.space_group_name_H-M   'P 1'
#
loop_
_entity.id
_entity.type
_entity.pdbx_description
1 polymer ?
#
loop_
_entity_poly.entity_id
_entity_poly.type
_entity_poly.pdbx_seq_one_letter_code
_entity_poly.pdbx_strand_id
1 'polypeptide(L)'
;MSLLKIVTRLTRVLGIQLVIFGHSVGLNIIPCIGEQLEEREAGKTEAVVFEQMKFIADNVAADQWDKVVIAYEPVWAIGTGVVATPEQAQDIHEKLRAWIKENVNAQVAESVQILYGGSVNGKNCKGNKII
;
A
#
# COMPACT_ATOMS: atom_id res chain seq x y z
N MET A 1 3.91 10.61 18.18
CA MET A 1 3.10 9.63 17.43
C MET A 1 4.04 8.60 16.83
N SER A 2 3.99 7.37 17.31
CA SER A 2 4.91 6.32 16.84
C SER A 2 4.35 5.69 15.56
N LEU A 3 5.18 5.55 14.54
CA LEU A 3 4.85 5.03 13.23
C LEU A 3 5.66 3.77 12.97
N LEU A 4 5.00 2.69 12.57
CA LEU A 4 5.64 1.44 12.15
C LEU A 4 5.43 1.22 10.64
N LYS A 5 6.51 1.28 9.87
CA LYS A 5 6.50 0.91 8.46
C LYS A 5 6.68 -0.60 8.33
N ILE A 6 5.72 -1.27 7.70
CA ILE A 6 5.71 -2.71 7.50
C ILE A 6 5.85 -3.01 6.02
N VAL A 7 6.98 -3.58 5.63
CA VAL A 7 7.20 -4.03 4.26
C VAL A 7 6.64 -5.45 4.12
N THR A 8 5.53 -5.61 3.44
CA THR A 8 4.83 -6.91 3.25
C THR A 8 5.60 -7.92 2.39
N ARG A 9 6.78 -7.54 1.91
CA ARG A 9 7.72 -8.41 1.19
C ARG A 9 8.42 -9.46 2.06
N LEU A 10 8.55 -9.19 3.33
CA LEU A 10 8.94 -10.22 4.30
C LEU A 10 7.82 -11.26 4.28
N THR A 11 8.16 -12.52 4.22
CA THR A 11 7.23 -13.64 4.09
C THR A 11 5.82 -13.31 4.62
N ARG A 12 4.76 -13.69 3.91
CA ARG A 12 3.35 -13.40 4.25
C ARG A 12 3.06 -13.46 5.75
N VAL A 13 3.65 -14.44 6.44
CA VAL A 13 3.50 -14.67 7.88
C VAL A 13 4.09 -13.53 8.74
N LEU A 14 5.29 -13.05 8.43
CA LEU A 14 5.95 -12.01 9.24
C LEU A 14 5.30 -10.64 9.06
N GLY A 15 4.85 -10.31 7.84
CA GLY A 15 4.12 -9.06 7.58
C GLY A 15 2.81 -8.98 8.38
N ILE A 16 2.04 -10.09 8.44
CA ILE A 16 0.81 -10.19 9.22
C ILE A 16 1.09 -10.04 10.72
N GLN A 17 2.10 -10.73 11.24
CA GLN A 17 2.47 -10.64 12.66
C GLN A 17 2.82 -9.21 13.06
N LEU A 18 3.51 -8.47 12.19
CA LEU A 18 3.85 -7.06 12.42
C LEU A 18 2.63 -6.14 12.39
N VAL A 19 1.65 -6.38 11.50
CA VAL A 19 0.37 -5.65 11.49
C VAL A 19 -0.38 -5.86 12.80
N ILE A 20 -0.58 -7.12 13.20
CA ILE A 20 -1.27 -7.48 14.46
C ILE A 20 -0.54 -6.89 15.66
N PHE A 21 0.79 -7.02 15.73
CA PHE A 21 1.60 -6.48 16.81
C PHE A 21 1.49 -4.94 16.86
N GLY A 22 1.63 -4.25 15.73
CA GLY A 22 1.53 -2.79 15.66
C GLY A 22 0.19 -2.29 16.21
N HIS A 23 -0.91 -2.94 15.84
CA HIS A 23 -2.23 -2.62 16.38
C HIS A 23 -2.34 -2.89 17.88
N SER A 24 -1.83 -4.04 18.36
CA SER A 24 -1.92 -4.41 19.77
C SER A 24 -1.22 -3.44 20.72
N VAL A 25 -0.19 -2.73 20.23
CA VAL A 25 0.55 -1.70 20.97
C VAL A 25 0.13 -0.27 20.62
N GLY A 26 -0.94 -0.11 19.84
CA GLY A 26 -1.53 1.20 19.52
C GLY A 26 -0.74 2.05 18.52
N LEU A 27 0.14 1.45 17.71
CA LEU A 27 0.91 2.16 16.68
C LEU A 27 0.05 2.46 15.46
N ASN A 28 0.38 3.55 14.74
CA ASN A 28 -0.03 3.71 13.36
C ASN A 28 0.88 2.85 12.47
N ILE A 29 0.29 2.19 11.50
CA ILE A 29 0.99 1.26 10.62
C ILE A 29 0.97 1.73 9.16
N ILE A 30 2.08 1.51 8.46
CA ILE A 30 2.17 1.72 7.02
C ILE A 30 2.51 0.38 6.36
N PRO A 31 1.51 -0.43 5.98
CA PRO A 31 1.76 -1.60 5.16
C PRO A 31 2.16 -1.18 3.76
N CYS A 32 3.30 -1.70 3.28
CA CYS A 32 3.83 -1.43 1.96
C CYS A 32 3.46 -2.58 1.04
N ILE A 33 2.81 -2.28 -0.07
CA ILE A 33 2.39 -3.23 -1.11
C ILE A 33 2.99 -2.83 -2.45
N GLY A 34 3.22 -3.78 -3.33
CA GLY A 34 3.73 -3.53 -4.67
C GLY A 34 4.19 -4.80 -5.36
N GLU A 35 4.16 -4.76 -6.68
CA GLU A 35 4.55 -5.85 -7.57
C GLU A 35 6.03 -5.77 -7.98
N GLN A 36 6.56 -6.88 -8.47
CA GLN A 36 7.85 -6.97 -9.10
C GLN A 36 7.78 -6.59 -10.59
N LEU A 37 8.94 -6.35 -11.23
CA LEU A 37 8.99 -5.96 -12.63
C LEU A 37 8.37 -7.02 -13.52
N GLU A 38 8.71 -8.28 -13.29
CA GLU A 38 8.21 -9.42 -14.08
C GLU A 38 6.69 -9.59 -13.94
N GLU A 39 6.15 -9.30 -12.76
CA GLU A 39 4.70 -9.34 -12.51
C GLU A 39 3.99 -8.21 -13.26
N ARG A 40 4.60 -7.02 -13.28
CA ARG A 40 4.09 -5.88 -14.04
C ARG A 40 4.11 -6.14 -15.55
N GLU A 41 5.22 -6.62 -16.09
CA GLU A 41 5.38 -6.94 -17.51
C GLU A 41 4.41 -8.05 -17.95
N ALA A 42 4.09 -8.97 -17.03
CA ALA A 42 3.07 -10.01 -17.25
C ALA A 42 1.63 -9.52 -17.06
N GLY A 43 1.39 -8.22 -16.81
CA GLY A 43 0.05 -7.65 -16.57
C GLY A 43 -0.63 -8.11 -15.28
N LYS A 44 0.15 -8.54 -14.27
CA LYS A 44 -0.34 -9.12 -13.01
C LYS A 44 -0.36 -8.13 -11.83
N THR A 45 -0.05 -6.85 -12.06
CA THR A 45 0.04 -5.82 -11.01
C THR A 45 -1.18 -5.85 -10.09
N GLU A 46 -2.39 -5.78 -10.64
CA GLU A 46 -3.62 -5.76 -9.85
C GLU A 46 -3.79 -7.03 -9.01
N ALA A 47 -3.58 -8.19 -9.61
CA ALA A 47 -3.71 -9.47 -8.89
C ALA A 47 -2.76 -9.53 -7.68
N VAL A 48 -1.52 -9.07 -7.85
CA VAL A 48 -0.49 -9.06 -6.79
C VAL A 48 -0.87 -8.09 -5.67
N VAL A 49 -1.19 -6.83 -6.01
CA VAL A 49 -1.50 -5.82 -4.99
C VAL A 49 -2.82 -6.13 -4.27
N PHE A 50 -3.81 -6.71 -4.95
CA PHE A 50 -5.08 -7.11 -4.34
C PHE A 50 -4.90 -8.31 -3.40
N GLU A 51 -4.05 -9.28 -3.76
CA GLU A 51 -3.70 -10.37 -2.85
C GLU A 51 -3.04 -9.83 -1.57
N GLN A 52 -2.10 -8.88 -1.71
CA GLN A 52 -1.45 -8.24 -0.57
C GLN A 52 -2.46 -7.43 0.27
N MET A 53 -3.37 -6.69 -0.37
CA MET A 53 -4.44 -5.97 0.32
C MET A 53 -5.38 -6.89 1.08
N LYS A 54 -5.70 -8.06 0.52
CA LYS A 54 -6.54 -9.04 1.21
C LYS A 54 -5.92 -9.47 2.54
N PHE A 55 -4.61 -9.70 2.59
CA PHE A 55 -3.93 -10.03 3.85
C PHE A 55 -4.04 -8.91 4.89
N ILE A 56 -3.97 -7.64 4.45
CA ILE A 56 -4.14 -6.51 5.36
C ILE A 56 -5.58 -6.48 5.87
N ALA A 57 -6.56 -6.57 4.96
CA ALA A 57 -7.98 -6.50 5.31
C ALA A 57 -8.43 -7.64 6.22
N ASP A 58 -7.90 -8.84 6.03
CA ASP A 58 -8.21 -10.01 6.89
C ASP A 58 -7.69 -9.84 8.33
N ASN A 59 -6.75 -8.91 8.58
CA ASN A 59 -6.08 -8.74 9.88
C ASN A 59 -6.26 -7.35 10.50
N VAL A 60 -6.97 -6.43 9.85
CA VAL A 60 -7.29 -5.09 10.36
C VAL A 60 -8.79 -5.01 10.58
N ALA A 61 -9.24 -4.83 11.83
CA ALA A 61 -10.64 -4.65 12.12
C ALA A 61 -11.18 -3.35 11.50
N ALA A 62 -12.47 -3.33 11.16
CA ALA A 62 -13.08 -2.20 10.43
C ALA A 62 -12.96 -0.84 11.15
N ASP A 63 -12.89 -0.85 12.47
CA ASP A 63 -12.73 0.33 13.34
C ASP A 63 -11.27 0.74 13.57
N GLN A 64 -10.31 0.05 12.97
CA GLN A 64 -8.87 0.29 13.16
C GLN A 64 -8.19 0.90 11.93
N TRP A 65 -8.92 1.13 10.84
CA TRP A 65 -8.37 1.65 9.60
C TRP A 65 -7.94 3.13 9.69
N ASP A 66 -8.37 3.85 10.71
CA ASP A 66 -7.89 5.21 11.02
C ASP A 66 -6.39 5.26 11.36
N LYS A 67 -5.81 4.12 11.74
CA LYS A 67 -4.38 3.95 12.04
C LYS A 67 -3.57 3.36 10.90
N VAL A 68 -4.19 3.15 9.74
CA VAL A 68 -3.56 2.53 8.57
C VAL A 68 -3.33 3.54 7.46
N VAL A 69 -2.12 3.55 6.90
CA VAL A 69 -1.78 4.27 5.67
C VAL A 69 -1.20 3.26 4.69
N ILE A 70 -1.86 3.03 3.57
CA ILE A 70 -1.36 2.10 2.55
C ILE A 70 -0.24 2.77 1.75
N ALA A 71 0.92 2.14 1.66
CA ALA A 71 2.00 2.59 0.80
C ALA A 71 2.12 1.69 -0.44
N TYR A 72 1.80 2.24 -1.61
CA TYR A 72 2.11 1.58 -2.88
C TYR A 72 3.57 1.81 -3.23
N GLU A 73 4.36 0.76 -3.13
CA GLU A 73 5.80 0.75 -3.37
C GLU A 73 6.15 -0.32 -4.41
N PRO A 74 5.98 -0.03 -5.72
CA PRO A 74 6.36 -1.00 -6.75
C PRO A 74 7.84 -1.31 -6.64
N VAL A 75 8.15 -2.60 -6.61
CA VAL A 75 9.47 -3.13 -6.29
C VAL A 75 10.54 -2.61 -7.23
N TRP A 76 10.22 -2.57 -8.51
CA TRP A 76 11.09 -2.11 -9.57
C TRP A 76 11.44 -0.62 -9.49
N ALA A 77 10.69 0.15 -8.70
CA ALA A 77 10.91 1.59 -8.49
C ALA A 77 11.62 1.93 -7.17
N ILE A 78 12.00 0.94 -6.34
CA ILE A 78 12.63 1.18 -5.04
C ILE A 78 14.15 1.18 -5.18
N GLY A 79 14.80 2.32 -4.91
CA GLY A 79 16.26 2.43 -4.89
C GLY A 79 16.93 2.28 -6.25
N THR A 80 16.16 2.18 -7.34
CA THR A 80 16.66 2.00 -8.71
C THR A 80 16.87 3.30 -9.46
N GLY A 81 16.30 4.41 -8.96
CA GLY A 81 16.20 5.67 -9.69
C GLY A 81 15.06 5.70 -10.73
N VAL A 82 14.42 4.56 -10.99
CA VAL A 82 13.21 4.49 -11.82
C VAL A 82 12.00 4.87 -10.97
N VAL A 83 11.07 5.63 -11.53
CA VAL A 83 9.85 6.10 -10.87
C VAL A 83 8.66 5.70 -11.72
N ALA A 84 7.57 5.25 -11.09
CA ALA A 84 6.31 5.13 -11.82
C ALA A 84 5.85 6.52 -12.29
N THR A 85 5.21 6.60 -13.46
CA THR A 85 4.60 7.87 -13.84
C THR A 85 3.44 8.22 -12.91
N PRO A 86 3.06 9.50 -12.77
CA PRO A 86 1.90 9.88 -11.98
C PRO A 86 0.63 9.11 -12.37
N GLU A 87 0.41 8.90 -13.67
CA GLU A 87 -0.74 8.16 -14.20
C GLU A 87 -0.71 6.69 -13.79
N GLN A 88 0.47 6.06 -13.81
CA GLN A 88 0.64 4.67 -13.38
C GLN A 88 0.35 4.50 -11.88
N ALA A 89 0.83 5.43 -11.06
CA ALA A 89 0.58 5.40 -9.63
C ALA A 89 -0.89 5.69 -9.33
N GLN A 90 -1.49 6.67 -10.00
CA GLN A 90 -2.90 7.03 -9.86
C GLN A 90 -3.82 5.88 -10.24
N ASP A 91 -3.58 5.20 -11.35
CA ASP A 91 -4.37 4.04 -11.80
C ASP A 91 -4.41 2.95 -10.71
N ILE A 92 -3.27 2.63 -10.10
CA ILE A 92 -3.22 1.65 -9.01
C ILE A 92 -3.92 2.15 -7.76
N HIS A 93 -3.77 3.43 -7.40
CA HIS A 93 -4.46 4.01 -6.23
C HIS A 93 -5.99 3.97 -6.39
N GLU A 94 -6.51 4.29 -7.58
CA GLU A 94 -7.94 4.19 -7.87
C GLU A 94 -8.46 2.75 -7.73
N LYS A 95 -7.72 1.79 -8.28
CA LYS A 95 -8.05 0.37 -8.20
C LYS A 95 -7.99 -0.17 -6.77
N LEU A 96 -6.99 0.24 -5.99
CA LEU A 96 -6.89 -0.09 -4.56
C LEU A 96 -8.09 0.48 -3.78
N ARG A 97 -8.47 1.72 -4.05
CA ARG A 97 -9.62 2.37 -3.40
C ARG A 97 -10.93 1.67 -3.75
N ALA A 98 -11.12 1.30 -5.02
CA ALA A 98 -12.27 0.51 -5.46
C ALA A 98 -12.31 -0.85 -4.77
N TRP A 99 -11.17 -1.55 -4.71
CA TRP A 99 -11.05 -2.84 -4.03
C TRP A 99 -11.40 -2.74 -2.54
N ILE A 100 -10.91 -1.70 -1.84
CA ILE A 100 -11.22 -1.47 -0.42
C ILE A 100 -12.72 -1.22 -0.23
N LYS A 101 -13.35 -0.47 -1.13
CA LYS A 101 -14.80 -0.21 -1.09
C LYS A 101 -15.61 -1.51 -1.15
N GLU A 102 -15.20 -2.44 -1.99
CA GLU A 102 -15.90 -3.72 -2.21
C GLU A 102 -15.61 -4.75 -1.12
N ASN A 103 -14.38 -4.80 -0.59
CA ASN A 103 -13.93 -5.88 0.28
C ASN A 103 -13.83 -5.50 1.76
N VAL A 104 -13.84 -4.20 2.08
CA VAL A 104 -13.87 -3.68 3.46
C VAL A 104 -15.17 -2.91 3.66
N ASN A 105 -15.24 -1.66 3.27
CA ASN A 105 -16.47 -0.86 3.21
C ASN A 105 -16.22 0.51 2.54
N ALA A 106 -17.30 1.22 2.20
CA ALA A 106 -17.24 2.52 1.54
C ALA A 106 -16.58 3.61 2.42
N GLN A 107 -16.85 3.61 3.74
CA GLN A 107 -16.31 4.62 4.65
C GLN A 107 -14.79 4.53 4.74
N VAL A 108 -14.24 3.31 4.87
CA VAL A 108 -12.80 3.07 4.87
C VAL A 108 -12.20 3.48 3.52
N ALA A 109 -12.85 3.12 2.41
CA ALA A 109 -12.38 3.49 1.08
C ALA A 109 -12.27 5.01 0.86
N GLU A 110 -13.12 5.80 1.48
CA GLU A 110 -13.07 7.26 1.41
C GLU A 110 -12.02 7.87 2.33
N SER A 111 -11.80 7.29 3.51
CA SER A 111 -10.97 7.89 4.56
C SER A 111 -9.52 7.40 4.58
N VAL A 112 -9.24 6.15 4.16
CA VAL A 112 -7.90 5.58 4.20
C VAL A 112 -6.94 6.36 3.29
N GLN A 113 -5.78 6.67 3.83
CA GLN A 113 -4.73 7.32 3.05
C GLN A 113 -3.96 6.27 2.23
N ILE A 114 -3.74 6.59 0.95
CA ILE A 114 -2.89 5.80 0.06
C ILE A 114 -1.78 6.71 -0.43
N LEU A 115 -0.53 6.29 -0.29
CA LEU A 115 0.63 7.05 -0.76
C LEU A 115 1.46 6.22 -1.74
N TYR A 116 2.17 6.90 -2.63
CA TYR A 116 3.18 6.32 -3.50
C TYR A 116 4.57 6.46 -2.86
N GLY A 117 5.32 5.35 -2.78
CA GLY A 117 6.62 5.28 -2.10
C GLY A 117 7.81 4.87 -2.98
N GLY A 118 7.68 4.86 -4.31
CA GLY A 118 8.76 4.49 -5.23
C GLY A 118 9.67 5.67 -5.61
N SER A 119 10.92 5.68 -5.13
CA SER A 119 11.98 6.66 -5.49
C SER A 119 11.55 8.14 -5.54
N VAL A 120 10.60 8.54 -4.70
CA VAL A 120 10.10 9.91 -4.59
C VAL A 120 11.13 10.79 -3.89
N ASN A 121 11.33 12.02 -4.42
CA ASN A 121 12.20 13.03 -3.84
C ASN A 121 11.64 14.44 -4.09
N GLY A 122 12.26 15.47 -3.52
CA GLY A 122 11.79 16.85 -3.62
C GLY A 122 11.73 17.43 -5.04
N LYS A 123 12.43 16.81 -6.01
CA LYS A 123 12.40 17.26 -7.41
C LYS A 123 11.21 16.70 -8.20
N ASN A 124 10.79 15.47 -7.87
CA ASN A 124 9.72 14.76 -8.61
C ASN A 124 8.38 14.67 -7.86
N CYS A 125 8.35 14.99 -6.56
CA CYS A 125 7.13 14.86 -5.74
C CYS A 125 5.97 15.76 -6.18
N LYS A 126 6.24 16.88 -6.85
CA LYS A 126 5.18 17.80 -7.33
C LYS A 126 4.33 17.19 -8.43
N GLY A 127 4.92 16.34 -9.29
CA GLY A 127 4.21 15.60 -10.33
C GLY A 127 3.42 14.41 -9.79
N ASN A 128 3.81 13.91 -8.62
CA ASN A 128 3.19 12.76 -7.96
C ASN A 128 2.16 13.19 -6.89
N LYS A 129 1.54 14.35 -7.06
CA LYS A 129 0.40 14.74 -6.22
C LYS A 129 -0.80 13.89 -6.62
N ILE A 130 -0.87 12.72 -6.03
CA ILE A 130 -1.92 11.73 -6.23
C ILE A 130 -3.04 12.05 -5.25
N ILE A 131 -4.24 12.08 -5.75
CA ILE A 131 -5.46 12.39 -5.00
C ILE A 131 -6.06 11.09 -4.48
#